data_19f800320ed0d151bedf96cdf6e1c970
#
_entry.id   19f800320ed0d151bedf96cdf6e1c970
#
_cell.length_a   1.000
_cell.length_b   1.000
_cell.length_c   1.000
_cell.angle_alpha   90.00
_cell.angle_beta   90.00
_cell.angle_gamma   90.00
#
_symmetry.space_group_name_H-M   'P 1'
#
loop_
_entity.id
_entity.type
_entity.pdbx_description
1 polymer ?
#
loop_
_entity_poly.entity_id
_entity_poly.type
_entity_poly.pdbx_seq_one_letter_code
_entity_poly.pdbx_strand_id
1 'polypeptide(L)'
;MTVLQALPAFEDNYIWCYRGSEGASIVVDPGDAGPVLGAVADGLRIEAVFITHHHNDHICGLSALRGAFTGTVFGPEDERIPGIDCIARNGDVLQIPGFPPFHVLAVPGHTRSHIAYTDTDVLFCGDTLFSLGCGRLFEGSPEQMLASLDRLAELPDETLLCCTHEYTLSNARFAAAAEPNNPDRDRLLEDIQARRLHGRPSLPSRIGIEKACNPFLRTDFPESLSGLKQHLGFMPVTRLARFTALRAWKDQFR
;
A
#
# COMPACT_ATOMS: atom_id res chain seq x y z
N MET A 1 -17.13 12.97 -10.23
CA MET A 1 -15.67 12.88 -10.03
C MET A 1 -15.44 12.09 -8.75
N THR A 2 -14.56 11.12 -8.80
CA THR A 2 -14.12 10.37 -7.61
C THR A 2 -13.21 11.25 -6.75
N VAL A 3 -13.33 11.17 -5.42
CA VAL A 3 -12.50 11.92 -4.48
C VAL A 3 -11.84 10.93 -3.53
N LEU A 4 -10.52 10.97 -3.48
CA LEU A 4 -9.71 10.15 -2.59
C LEU A 4 -9.31 10.97 -1.36
N GLN A 5 -9.54 10.42 -0.17
CA GLN A 5 -9.20 11.05 1.10
C GLN A 5 -8.46 10.05 1.99
N ALA A 6 -7.32 10.46 2.54
CA ALA A 6 -6.62 9.73 3.59
C ALA A 6 -7.10 10.22 4.97
N LEU A 7 -7.69 9.35 5.77
CA LEU A 7 -8.03 9.62 7.16
C LEU A 7 -6.88 9.13 8.04
N PRO A 8 -6.19 10.02 8.77
CA PRO A 8 -5.13 9.61 9.69
C PRO A 8 -5.69 8.75 10.82
N ALA A 9 -4.98 7.66 11.13
CA ALA A 9 -5.28 6.77 12.23
C ALA A 9 -3.97 6.32 12.90
N PHE A 10 -4.01 6.03 14.18
CA PHE A 10 -2.85 5.66 14.99
C PHE A 10 -1.67 6.67 14.84
N GLU A 11 -0.43 6.20 14.74
CA GLU A 11 0.75 7.06 14.59
C GLU A 11 1.04 7.43 13.14
N ASP A 12 0.83 6.48 12.20
CA ASP A 12 1.25 6.63 10.82
C ASP A 12 0.32 5.95 9.78
N ASN A 13 -0.81 5.36 10.21
CA ASN A 13 -1.76 4.72 9.30
C ASN A 13 -2.65 5.74 8.58
N TYR A 14 -3.02 5.40 7.36
CA TYR A 14 -4.11 6.04 6.61
C TYR A 14 -5.22 5.03 6.33
N ILE A 15 -6.43 5.35 6.77
CA ILE A 15 -7.65 4.69 6.31
C ILE A 15 -8.08 5.43 5.04
N TRP A 16 -8.13 4.73 3.91
CA TRP A 16 -8.52 5.37 2.66
C TRP A 16 -10.03 5.43 2.52
N CYS A 17 -10.55 6.62 2.25
CA CYS A 17 -11.93 6.84 1.85
C CYS A 17 -11.96 7.26 0.38
N TYR A 18 -12.54 6.41 -0.46
CA TYR A 18 -12.71 6.65 -1.88
C TYR A 18 -14.17 6.94 -2.17
N ARG A 19 -14.48 8.17 -2.53
CA ARG A 19 -15.86 8.63 -2.82
C ARG A 19 -16.11 8.52 -4.30
N GLY A 20 -17.13 7.76 -4.66
CA GLY A 20 -17.62 7.59 -6.02
C GLY A 20 -18.70 8.60 -6.40
N SER A 21 -19.39 8.31 -7.50
CA SER A 21 -20.59 9.05 -7.90
C SER A 21 -21.73 8.80 -6.89
N GLU A 22 -22.71 9.70 -6.87
CA GLU A 22 -23.92 9.56 -6.04
C GLU A 22 -23.67 9.53 -4.52
N GLY A 23 -22.48 9.96 -4.08
CA GLY A 23 -22.11 10.03 -2.66
C GLY A 23 -21.80 8.69 -2.00
N ALA A 24 -21.71 7.60 -2.78
CA ALA A 24 -21.21 6.31 -2.28
C ALA A 24 -19.73 6.40 -1.93
N SER A 25 -19.29 5.67 -0.91
CA SER A 25 -17.89 5.64 -0.52
C SER A 25 -17.43 4.21 -0.23
N ILE A 26 -16.17 3.93 -0.56
CA ILE A 26 -15.44 2.74 -0.14
C ILE A 26 -14.48 3.16 0.96
N VAL A 27 -14.43 2.40 2.04
CA VAL A 27 -13.46 2.55 3.13
C VAL A 27 -12.50 1.37 3.10
N VAL A 28 -11.20 1.63 3.15
CA VAL A 28 -10.17 0.58 3.07
C VAL A 28 -9.40 0.51 4.36
N ASP A 29 -9.26 -0.71 4.88
CA ASP A 29 -8.50 -1.06 6.08
C ASP A 29 -8.82 -0.16 7.30
N PRO A 30 -10.07 -0.16 7.80
CA PRO A 30 -10.47 0.66 8.94
C PRO A 30 -9.95 0.08 10.27
N GLY A 31 -8.65 0.19 10.51
CA GLY A 31 -8.02 -0.28 11.74
C GLY A 31 -8.48 0.48 12.99
N ASP A 32 -8.85 1.75 12.84
CA ASP A 32 -9.47 2.58 13.87
C ASP A 32 -10.86 3.05 13.42
N ALA A 33 -11.87 2.80 14.25
CA ALA A 33 -13.24 3.23 13.95
C ALA A 33 -13.44 4.75 14.09
N GLY A 34 -12.68 5.41 14.96
CA GLY A 34 -12.90 6.82 15.33
C GLY A 34 -12.89 7.76 14.11
N PRO A 35 -11.84 7.79 13.30
CA PRO A 35 -11.77 8.65 12.12
C PRO A 35 -12.90 8.39 11.12
N VAL A 36 -13.30 7.12 10.94
CA VAL A 36 -14.37 6.74 10.01
C VAL A 36 -15.75 7.15 10.55
N LEU A 37 -16.01 6.94 11.86
CA LEU A 37 -17.25 7.38 12.49
C LEU A 37 -17.40 8.91 12.45
N GLY A 38 -16.31 9.65 12.62
CA GLY A 38 -16.30 11.09 12.41
C GLY A 38 -16.70 11.46 10.98
N ALA A 39 -16.13 10.81 9.99
CA ALA A 39 -16.49 11.04 8.58
C ALA A 39 -17.96 10.66 8.27
N VAL A 40 -18.49 9.60 8.90
CA VAL A 40 -19.90 9.21 8.79
C VAL A 40 -20.81 10.28 9.40
N ALA A 41 -20.45 10.84 10.56
CA ALA A 41 -21.19 11.95 11.14
C ALA A 41 -21.19 13.19 10.26
N ASP A 42 -20.14 13.39 9.48
CA ASP A 42 -20.01 14.45 8.46
C ASP A 42 -20.66 14.08 7.10
N GLY A 43 -21.40 12.97 7.04
CA GLY A 43 -22.20 12.56 5.87
C GLY A 43 -21.51 11.57 4.93
N LEU A 44 -20.41 10.90 5.33
CA LEU A 44 -19.85 9.79 4.57
C LEU A 44 -20.86 8.63 4.53
N ARG A 45 -21.21 8.15 3.35
CA ARG A 45 -22.08 6.98 3.14
C ARG A 45 -21.24 5.80 2.66
N ILE A 46 -21.03 4.82 3.53
CA ILE A 46 -20.20 3.65 3.23
C ILE A 46 -21.03 2.61 2.46
N GLU A 47 -20.64 2.35 1.22
CA GLU A 47 -21.21 1.31 0.34
C GLU A 47 -20.46 0.00 0.42
N ALA A 48 -19.14 0.08 0.62
CA ALA A 48 -18.28 -1.09 0.80
C ALA A 48 -17.12 -0.80 1.74
N VAL A 49 -16.64 -1.85 2.40
CA VAL A 49 -15.37 -1.84 3.13
C VAL A 49 -14.46 -2.89 2.49
N PHE A 50 -13.22 -2.48 2.17
CA PHE A 50 -12.20 -3.37 1.65
C PHE A 50 -11.16 -3.65 2.72
N ILE A 51 -10.88 -4.93 2.97
CA ILE A 51 -9.83 -5.39 3.87
C ILE A 51 -8.73 -6.05 3.04
N THR A 52 -7.49 -5.59 3.21
CA THR A 52 -6.35 -6.11 2.46
C THR A 52 -5.73 -7.33 3.13
N HIS A 53 -5.60 -7.34 4.46
CA HIS A 53 -5.03 -8.42 5.25
C HIS A 53 -5.44 -8.34 6.72
N HIS A 54 -5.00 -9.29 7.55
CA HIS A 54 -5.52 -9.54 8.90
C HIS A 54 -4.84 -8.76 10.04
N HIS A 55 -3.83 -7.94 9.79
CA HIS A 55 -3.16 -7.23 10.89
C HIS A 55 -4.13 -6.28 11.61
N ASN A 56 -3.94 -6.14 12.91
CA ASN A 56 -4.88 -5.42 13.78
C ASN A 56 -5.10 -3.98 13.37
N ASP A 57 -4.06 -3.30 12.96
CA ASP A 57 -4.11 -1.90 12.52
C ASP A 57 -4.82 -1.69 11.16
N HIS A 58 -5.29 -2.77 10.53
CA HIS A 58 -6.16 -2.75 9.33
C HIS A 58 -7.60 -3.18 9.62
N ILE A 59 -7.84 -3.94 10.71
CA ILE A 59 -9.15 -4.56 10.95
C ILE A 59 -9.81 -4.22 12.30
N CYS A 60 -9.07 -3.72 13.30
CA CYS A 60 -9.60 -3.55 14.67
C CYS A 60 -10.82 -2.63 14.74
N GLY A 61 -10.96 -1.64 13.86
CA GLY A 61 -12.10 -0.73 13.82
C GLY A 61 -13.36 -1.36 13.21
N LEU A 62 -13.24 -2.45 12.44
CA LEU A 62 -14.34 -3.00 11.64
C LEU A 62 -15.56 -3.37 12.49
N SER A 63 -15.36 -4.02 13.63
CA SER A 63 -16.47 -4.43 14.52
C SER A 63 -17.27 -3.23 15.03
N ALA A 64 -16.59 -2.16 15.44
CA ALA A 64 -17.24 -0.95 15.91
C ALA A 64 -17.97 -0.16 14.81
N LEU A 65 -17.53 -0.31 13.56
CA LEU A 65 -18.16 0.34 12.42
C LEU A 65 -19.44 -0.36 11.93
N ARG A 66 -19.65 -1.63 12.26
CA ARG A 66 -20.76 -2.44 11.72
C ARG A 66 -22.15 -1.83 11.88
N GLY A 67 -22.38 -1.08 12.95
CA GLY A 67 -23.66 -0.38 13.17
C GLY A 67 -23.81 0.93 12.40
N ALA A 68 -22.74 1.42 11.77
CA ALA A 68 -22.72 2.72 11.08
C ALA A 68 -22.95 2.63 9.56
N PHE A 69 -22.99 1.43 9.00
CA PHE A 69 -23.23 1.21 7.56
C PHE A 69 -23.93 -0.11 7.28
N THR A 70 -24.55 -0.21 6.11
CA THR A 70 -25.24 -1.42 5.61
C THR A 70 -24.54 -2.04 4.40
N GLY A 71 -23.42 -1.46 3.98
CA GLY A 71 -22.63 -1.93 2.83
C GLY A 71 -21.92 -3.26 3.09
N THR A 72 -21.31 -3.81 2.06
CA THR A 72 -20.64 -5.12 2.08
C THR A 72 -19.17 -4.98 2.51
N VAL A 73 -18.71 -5.87 3.38
CA VAL A 73 -17.28 -6.01 3.74
C VAL A 73 -16.67 -7.10 2.87
N PHE A 74 -15.70 -6.71 2.04
CA PHE A 74 -14.89 -7.60 1.24
C PHE A 74 -13.51 -7.78 1.88
N GLY A 75 -12.98 -8.99 1.85
CA GLY A 75 -11.63 -9.28 2.35
C GLY A 75 -11.12 -10.63 1.88
N PRO A 76 -9.85 -10.95 2.12
CA PRO A 76 -9.27 -12.24 1.77
C PRO A 76 -9.88 -13.38 2.60
N GLU A 77 -9.73 -14.62 2.12
CA GLU A 77 -10.06 -15.82 2.86
C GLU A 77 -9.04 -16.04 3.99
N ASP A 78 -9.35 -15.50 5.17
CA ASP A 78 -8.49 -15.56 6.35
C ASP A 78 -9.36 -15.56 7.62
N GLU A 79 -9.31 -16.65 8.38
CA GLU A 79 -10.14 -16.82 9.59
C GLU A 79 -9.83 -15.81 10.69
N ARG A 80 -8.67 -15.13 10.61
CA ARG A 80 -8.26 -14.09 11.54
C ARG A 80 -8.98 -12.76 11.34
N ILE A 81 -9.72 -12.60 10.22
CA ILE A 81 -10.47 -11.39 9.90
C ILE A 81 -11.95 -11.61 10.23
N PRO A 82 -12.45 -11.14 11.36
CA PRO A 82 -13.86 -11.28 11.69
C PRO A 82 -14.73 -10.34 10.85
N GLY A 83 -15.92 -10.78 10.48
CA GLY A 83 -16.94 -9.91 9.91
C GLY A 83 -16.78 -9.60 8.41
N ILE A 84 -16.05 -10.42 7.64
CA ILE A 84 -16.13 -10.41 6.17
C ILE A 84 -17.49 -10.95 5.73
N ASP A 85 -18.18 -10.21 4.85
CA ASP A 85 -19.43 -10.65 4.24
C ASP A 85 -19.17 -11.40 2.93
N CYS A 86 -18.16 -10.97 2.18
CA CYS A 86 -17.82 -11.53 0.87
C CYS A 86 -16.31 -11.76 0.78
N ILE A 87 -15.92 -13.02 0.60
CA ILE A 87 -14.51 -13.37 0.38
C ILE A 87 -14.13 -12.94 -1.04
N ALA A 88 -13.08 -12.13 -1.14
CA ALA A 88 -12.49 -11.66 -2.38
C ALA A 88 -11.23 -12.48 -2.71
N ARG A 89 -11.16 -13.04 -3.92
CA ARG A 89 -10.07 -13.89 -4.38
C ARG A 89 -9.35 -13.28 -5.57
N ASN A 90 -8.15 -13.74 -5.78
CA ASN A 90 -7.37 -13.34 -6.95
C ASN A 90 -8.15 -13.53 -8.27
N GLY A 91 -8.24 -12.46 -9.06
CA GLY A 91 -8.94 -12.45 -10.34
C GLY A 91 -10.42 -12.09 -10.25
N ASP A 92 -10.98 -11.95 -9.05
CA ASP A 92 -12.34 -11.47 -8.88
C ASP A 92 -12.47 -10.03 -9.37
N VAL A 93 -13.67 -9.70 -9.87
CA VAL A 93 -14.07 -8.36 -10.29
C VAL A 93 -15.28 -7.92 -9.46
N LEU A 94 -15.07 -6.99 -8.57
CA LEU A 94 -16.10 -6.50 -7.67
C LEU A 94 -16.85 -5.34 -8.31
N GLN A 95 -18.18 -5.43 -8.34
CA GLN A 95 -19.08 -4.38 -8.82
C GLN A 95 -19.64 -3.63 -7.62
N ILE A 96 -19.16 -2.41 -7.39
CA ILE A 96 -19.63 -1.54 -6.30
C ILE A 96 -20.44 -0.40 -6.91
N PRO A 97 -21.69 -0.18 -6.48
CA PRO A 97 -22.50 0.91 -7.00
C PRO A 97 -21.81 2.27 -6.90
N GLY A 98 -21.75 3.00 -8.01
CA GLY A 98 -21.11 4.31 -8.06
C GLY A 98 -19.61 4.31 -8.34
N PHE A 99 -19.00 3.15 -8.60
CA PHE A 99 -17.58 2.99 -8.90
C PHE A 99 -17.32 2.20 -10.17
N PRO A 100 -16.14 2.37 -10.83
CA PRO A 100 -15.65 1.41 -11.80
C PRO A 100 -15.46 0.02 -11.15
N PRO A 101 -15.40 -1.05 -11.97
CA PRO A 101 -15.10 -2.39 -11.45
C PRO A 101 -13.75 -2.43 -10.75
N PHE A 102 -13.70 -3.06 -9.57
CA PHE A 102 -12.44 -3.32 -8.85
C PHE A 102 -11.93 -4.72 -9.14
N HIS A 103 -10.69 -4.81 -9.56
CA HIS A 103 -9.98 -6.08 -9.72
C HIS A 103 -9.25 -6.45 -8.43
N VAL A 104 -9.37 -7.71 -8.03
CA VAL A 104 -8.69 -8.25 -6.85
C VAL A 104 -7.41 -8.94 -7.26
N LEU A 105 -6.30 -8.57 -6.65
CA LEU A 105 -4.98 -9.13 -6.90
C LEU A 105 -4.45 -9.81 -5.62
N ALA A 106 -4.12 -11.10 -5.67
CA ALA A 106 -3.34 -11.71 -4.58
C ALA A 106 -1.91 -11.19 -4.63
N VAL A 107 -1.43 -10.67 -3.49
CA VAL A 107 -0.11 -10.06 -3.32
C VAL A 107 0.58 -10.58 -2.06
N PRO A 108 0.83 -11.91 -1.98
CA PRO A 108 1.44 -12.52 -0.81
C PRO A 108 2.88 -12.03 -0.62
N GLY A 109 3.31 -11.98 0.65
CA GLY A 109 4.66 -11.55 1.03
C GLY A 109 4.67 -11.01 2.44
N HIS A 110 4.02 -9.89 2.70
CA HIS A 110 3.82 -9.35 4.03
C HIS A 110 3.00 -10.32 4.90
N THR A 111 1.83 -10.71 4.43
CA THR A 111 1.09 -11.87 4.91
C THR A 111 0.82 -12.83 3.75
N ARG A 112 0.39 -14.08 4.04
CA ARG A 112 0.11 -15.08 3.00
C ARG A 112 -1.19 -14.83 2.26
N SER A 113 -2.18 -14.32 2.97
CA SER A 113 -3.53 -14.06 2.45
C SER A 113 -3.70 -12.66 1.88
N HIS A 114 -2.64 -11.85 1.82
CA HIS A 114 -2.72 -10.44 1.42
C HIS A 114 -3.27 -10.27 0.01
N ILE A 115 -4.25 -9.38 -0.14
CA ILE A 115 -4.82 -8.98 -1.43
C ILE A 115 -4.75 -7.47 -1.60
N ALA A 116 -4.76 -7.03 -2.84
CA ALA A 116 -4.90 -5.63 -3.23
C ALA A 116 -6.14 -5.44 -4.08
N TYR A 117 -6.67 -4.22 -4.09
CA TYR A 117 -7.82 -3.83 -4.90
C TYR A 117 -7.42 -2.69 -5.81
N THR A 118 -7.74 -2.80 -7.10
CA THR A 118 -7.44 -1.75 -8.07
C THR A 118 -8.59 -1.54 -9.04
N ASP A 119 -8.85 -0.29 -9.37
CA ASP A 119 -9.68 0.09 -10.52
C ASP A 119 -8.79 0.74 -11.60
N THR A 120 -9.34 1.60 -12.45
CA THR A 120 -8.58 2.30 -13.50
C THR A 120 -7.64 3.37 -12.95
N ASP A 121 -7.90 3.92 -11.78
CA ASP A 121 -7.24 5.11 -11.25
C ASP A 121 -6.45 4.88 -9.97
N VAL A 122 -6.88 3.91 -9.13
CA VAL A 122 -6.32 3.71 -7.79
C VAL A 122 -5.92 2.26 -7.54
N LEU A 123 -4.91 2.09 -6.69
CA LEU A 123 -4.45 0.82 -6.13
C LEU A 123 -4.44 0.92 -4.60
N PHE A 124 -5.27 0.14 -3.92
CA PHE A 124 -5.22 -0.10 -2.48
C PHE A 124 -4.43 -1.37 -2.22
N CYS A 125 -3.18 -1.24 -1.82
CA CYS A 125 -2.24 -2.37 -1.71
C CYS A 125 -1.86 -2.72 -0.27
N GLY A 126 -2.50 -2.10 0.72
CA GLY A 126 -2.16 -2.32 2.13
C GLY A 126 -0.65 -2.22 2.37
N ASP A 127 -0.08 -3.29 2.89
CA ASP A 127 1.32 -3.38 3.29
C ASP A 127 2.22 -4.15 2.32
N THR A 128 1.86 -4.17 1.03
CA THR A 128 2.72 -4.82 0.01
C THR A 128 3.73 -3.84 -0.58
N LEU A 129 3.27 -2.78 -1.23
CA LEU A 129 4.11 -1.75 -1.84
C LEU A 129 3.92 -0.44 -1.07
N PHE A 130 5.01 0.14 -0.58
CA PHE A 130 5.03 1.47 0.04
C PHE A 130 5.73 2.46 -0.87
N SER A 131 5.44 3.75 -0.66
CA SER A 131 6.25 4.77 -1.32
C SER A 131 7.72 4.64 -0.87
N LEU A 132 8.60 4.46 -1.87
CA LEU A 132 10.05 4.22 -1.75
C LEU A 132 10.42 2.96 -0.93
N GLY A 133 9.50 2.01 -0.78
CA GLY A 133 9.71 0.82 0.03
C GLY A 133 8.75 -0.33 -0.29
N CYS A 134 8.83 -1.38 0.51
CA CYS A 134 7.88 -2.49 0.50
C CYS A 134 7.68 -3.05 1.92
N GLY A 135 6.63 -3.84 2.09
CA GLY A 135 6.29 -4.48 3.35
C GLY A 135 7.37 -5.42 3.89
N ARG A 136 7.41 -5.54 5.21
CA ARG A 136 8.23 -6.56 5.89
C ARG A 136 7.62 -7.95 5.64
N LEU A 137 8.47 -8.97 5.56
CA LEU A 137 8.04 -10.35 5.36
C LEU A 137 7.77 -11.01 6.72
N PHE A 138 6.50 -11.06 7.14
CA PHE A 138 6.11 -11.77 8.36
C PHE A 138 5.75 -13.23 8.10
N GLU A 139 5.07 -13.51 6.98
CA GLU A 139 4.55 -14.84 6.69
C GLU A 139 5.00 -15.39 5.33
N GLY A 140 5.24 -14.51 4.37
CA GLY A 140 5.62 -14.90 3.01
C GLY A 140 7.13 -14.99 2.80
N SER A 141 7.52 -15.36 1.59
CA SER A 141 8.92 -15.46 1.16
C SER A 141 9.34 -14.25 0.32
N PRO A 142 10.67 -14.02 0.16
CA PRO A 142 11.17 -13.00 -0.76
C PRO A 142 10.69 -13.19 -2.21
N GLU A 143 10.57 -14.43 -2.67
CA GLU A 143 10.06 -14.77 -4.01
C GLU A 143 8.62 -14.32 -4.18
N GLN A 144 7.79 -14.58 -3.16
CA GLN A 144 6.38 -14.17 -3.18
C GLN A 144 6.23 -12.65 -3.22
N MET A 145 6.96 -11.95 -2.34
CA MET A 145 6.90 -10.47 -2.31
C MET A 145 7.42 -9.87 -3.62
N LEU A 146 8.54 -10.37 -4.16
CA LEU A 146 9.07 -9.89 -5.42
C LEU A 146 8.06 -10.06 -6.56
N ALA A 147 7.44 -11.23 -6.67
CA ALA A 147 6.38 -11.49 -7.66
C ALA A 147 5.16 -10.59 -7.45
N SER A 148 4.78 -10.32 -6.20
CA SER A 148 3.69 -9.40 -5.86
C SER A 148 4.02 -7.95 -6.27
N LEU A 149 5.24 -7.50 -6.02
CA LEU A 149 5.70 -6.17 -6.44
C LEU A 149 5.74 -6.04 -7.96
N ASP A 150 6.20 -7.07 -8.67
CA ASP A 150 6.20 -7.09 -10.13
C ASP A 150 4.79 -6.94 -10.68
N ARG A 151 3.86 -7.70 -10.14
CA ARG A 151 2.46 -7.63 -10.53
C ARG A 151 1.85 -6.24 -10.33
N LEU A 152 2.15 -5.59 -9.20
CA LEU A 152 1.69 -4.22 -8.96
C LEU A 152 2.36 -3.21 -9.90
N ALA A 153 3.62 -3.43 -10.24
CA ALA A 153 4.36 -2.59 -11.19
C ALA A 153 3.89 -2.72 -12.64
N GLU A 154 3.11 -3.75 -13.00
CA GLU A 154 2.47 -3.87 -14.32
C GLU A 154 1.31 -2.90 -14.52
N LEU A 155 0.76 -2.33 -13.43
CA LEU A 155 -0.30 -1.33 -13.52
C LEU A 155 0.17 -0.06 -14.25
N PRO A 156 -0.76 0.71 -14.84
CA PRO A 156 -0.42 1.97 -15.51
C PRO A 156 0.35 2.93 -14.59
N ASP A 157 1.30 3.67 -15.15
CA ASP A 157 2.17 4.59 -14.41
C ASP A 157 1.38 5.67 -13.64
N GLU A 158 0.22 6.06 -14.14
CA GLU A 158 -0.65 7.07 -13.54
C GLU A 158 -1.50 6.54 -12.36
N THR A 159 -1.56 5.22 -12.16
CA THR A 159 -2.33 4.62 -11.06
C THR A 159 -1.83 5.16 -9.72
N LEU A 160 -2.76 5.69 -8.93
CA LEU A 160 -2.47 6.22 -7.60
C LEU A 160 -2.19 5.07 -6.63
N LEU A 161 -1.02 5.07 -6.02
CA LEU A 161 -0.61 4.11 -5.01
C LEU A 161 -1.10 4.57 -3.63
N CYS A 162 -2.09 3.89 -3.09
CA CYS A 162 -2.72 4.13 -1.80
C CYS A 162 -2.30 3.04 -0.80
N CYS A 163 -1.07 3.10 -0.33
CA CYS A 163 -0.58 2.23 0.75
C CYS A 163 -1.00 2.78 2.12
N THR A 164 -0.94 1.93 3.16
CA THR A 164 -1.53 2.26 4.45
C THR A 164 -0.68 3.19 5.31
N HIS A 165 0.66 3.13 5.21
CA HIS A 165 1.53 3.80 6.19
C HIS A 165 2.30 5.00 5.62
N GLU A 166 2.42 6.04 6.45
CA GLU A 166 3.24 7.24 6.18
C GLU A 166 4.74 6.98 6.43
N TYR A 167 5.29 5.95 5.78
CA TYR A 167 6.69 5.55 5.92
C TYR A 167 7.65 6.26 4.95
N THR A 168 7.14 7.12 4.08
CA THR A 168 7.88 7.66 2.93
C THR A 168 9.21 8.29 3.29
N LEU A 169 9.26 9.16 4.31
CA LEU A 169 10.53 9.79 4.74
C LEU A 169 11.54 8.77 5.29
N SER A 170 11.08 7.76 6.03
CA SER A 170 11.94 6.68 6.52
C SER A 170 12.44 5.79 5.39
N ASN A 171 11.57 5.50 4.43
CA ASN A 171 11.92 4.71 3.26
C ASN A 171 12.90 5.48 2.34
N ALA A 172 12.72 6.80 2.19
CA ALA A 172 13.61 7.64 1.40
C ALA A 172 15.06 7.60 1.90
N ARG A 173 15.26 7.60 3.24
CA ARG A 173 16.62 7.45 3.81
C ARG A 173 17.27 6.13 3.40
N PHE A 174 16.50 5.03 3.46
CA PHE A 174 16.98 3.74 3.00
C PHE A 174 17.21 3.70 1.49
N ALA A 175 16.26 4.23 0.70
CA ALA A 175 16.38 4.29 -0.75
C ALA A 175 17.64 5.07 -1.18
N ALA A 176 17.97 6.16 -0.48
CA ALA A 176 19.21 6.91 -0.71
C ALA A 176 20.47 6.10 -0.34
N ALA A 177 20.42 5.28 0.71
CA ALA A 177 21.52 4.42 1.07
C ALA A 177 21.70 3.27 0.06
N ALA A 178 20.61 2.68 -0.41
CA ALA A 178 20.62 1.55 -1.36
C ALA A 178 21.02 1.97 -2.78
N GLU A 179 20.47 3.09 -3.26
CA GLU A 179 20.69 3.66 -4.59
C GLU A 179 21.11 5.14 -4.44
N PRO A 180 22.38 5.45 -4.16
CA PRO A 180 22.82 6.82 -3.84
C PRO A 180 22.56 7.83 -4.96
N ASN A 181 22.64 7.41 -6.22
CA ASN A 181 22.55 8.28 -7.39
C ASN A 181 21.17 8.11 -8.09
N ASN A 182 20.10 8.66 -7.51
CA ASN A 182 18.79 8.67 -8.14
C ASN A 182 18.18 10.08 -8.07
N PRO A 183 18.33 10.90 -9.15
CA PRO A 183 17.87 12.28 -9.16
C PRO A 183 16.33 12.41 -9.13
N ASP A 184 15.59 11.41 -9.60
CA ASP A 184 14.14 11.41 -9.55
C ASP A 184 13.64 11.25 -8.10
N ARG A 185 14.24 10.33 -7.33
CA ARG A 185 14.00 10.21 -5.90
C ARG A 185 14.34 11.49 -5.15
N ASP A 186 15.47 12.13 -5.47
CA ASP A 186 15.91 13.32 -4.74
C ASP A 186 14.94 14.49 -4.94
N ARG A 187 14.46 14.70 -6.17
CA ARG A 187 13.39 15.68 -6.47
C ARG A 187 12.08 15.35 -5.77
N LEU A 188 11.68 14.09 -5.78
CA LEU A 188 10.49 13.62 -5.06
C LEU A 188 10.59 13.91 -3.56
N LEU A 189 11.75 13.67 -2.97
CA LEU A 189 11.99 13.88 -1.54
C LEU A 189 11.85 15.34 -1.12
N GLU A 190 12.31 16.29 -1.94
CA GLU A 190 12.14 17.73 -1.69
C GLU A 190 10.64 18.11 -1.59
N ASP A 191 9.80 17.62 -2.52
CA ASP A 191 8.36 17.87 -2.49
C ASP A 191 7.69 17.21 -1.26
N ILE A 192 8.05 15.95 -0.97
CA ILE A 192 7.52 15.23 0.20
C ILE A 192 7.88 15.94 1.50
N GLN A 193 9.13 16.37 1.66
CA GLN A 193 9.57 17.11 2.85
C GLN A 193 8.78 18.43 3.00
N ALA A 194 8.56 19.14 1.93
CA ALA A 194 7.75 20.37 1.94
C ALA A 194 6.29 20.09 2.36
N ARG A 195 5.68 19.01 1.86
CA ARG A 195 4.33 18.60 2.27
C ARG A 195 4.29 18.23 3.76
N ARG A 196 5.22 17.39 4.22
CA ARG A 196 5.27 16.92 5.61
C ARG A 196 5.54 18.03 6.63
N LEU A 197 6.32 19.05 6.27
CA LEU A 197 6.50 20.24 7.10
C LEU A 197 5.18 20.98 7.38
N HIS A 198 4.19 20.87 6.47
CA HIS A 198 2.87 21.44 6.64
C HIS A 198 1.83 20.44 7.14
N GLY A 199 2.25 19.30 7.68
CA GLY A 199 1.36 18.25 8.17
C GLY A 199 0.53 17.54 7.08
N ARG A 200 0.85 17.75 5.80
CA ARG A 200 0.14 17.10 4.68
C ARG A 200 0.70 15.69 4.41
N PRO A 201 -0.15 14.72 4.01
CA PRO A 201 0.30 13.39 3.62
C PRO A 201 1.32 13.42 2.48
N SER A 202 2.28 12.48 2.50
CA SER A 202 3.13 12.20 1.33
C SER A 202 2.40 11.34 0.28
N LEU A 203 1.35 10.66 0.69
CA LEU A 203 0.53 9.77 -0.12
C LEU A 203 -0.73 10.49 -0.67
N PRO A 204 -1.35 9.99 -1.77
CA PRO A 204 -0.91 8.82 -2.55
C PRO A 204 0.34 9.12 -3.37
N SER A 205 1.12 8.05 -3.68
CA SER A 205 2.17 8.07 -4.69
C SER A 205 1.58 7.66 -6.05
N ARG A 206 2.43 7.28 -7.02
CA ARG A 206 2.04 6.73 -8.33
C ARG A 206 2.93 5.57 -8.70
N ILE A 207 2.39 4.60 -9.44
CA ILE A 207 3.17 3.44 -9.89
C ILE A 207 4.40 3.87 -10.70
N GLY A 208 4.28 4.84 -11.60
CA GLY A 208 5.42 5.36 -12.37
C GLY A 208 6.50 5.99 -11.50
N ILE A 209 6.11 6.70 -10.43
CA ILE A 209 7.05 7.26 -9.46
C ILE A 209 7.81 6.14 -8.74
N GLU A 210 7.10 5.11 -8.29
CA GLU A 210 7.74 3.98 -7.60
C GLU A 210 8.68 3.20 -8.52
N LYS A 211 8.33 2.99 -9.80
CA LYS A 211 9.24 2.41 -10.79
C LYS A 211 10.53 3.21 -10.96
N ALA A 212 10.46 4.52 -10.88
CA ALA A 212 11.62 5.41 -11.02
C ALA A 212 12.47 5.52 -9.75
N CYS A 213 11.85 5.42 -8.55
CA CYS A 213 12.48 5.84 -7.30
C CYS A 213 12.64 4.72 -6.26
N ASN A 214 11.84 3.65 -6.34
CA ASN A 214 11.78 2.62 -5.30
C ASN A 214 12.84 1.53 -5.54
N PRO A 215 13.84 1.35 -4.68
CA PRO A 215 14.92 0.39 -4.89
C PRO A 215 14.42 -1.07 -4.95
N PHE A 216 13.28 -1.39 -4.35
CA PHE A 216 12.69 -2.72 -4.38
C PHE A 216 12.07 -3.07 -5.73
N LEU A 217 11.58 -2.08 -6.50
CA LEU A 217 11.13 -2.26 -7.88
C LEU A 217 12.28 -2.19 -8.89
N ARG A 218 13.46 -1.72 -8.48
CA ARG A 218 14.62 -1.47 -9.35
C ARG A 218 15.71 -2.53 -9.23
N THR A 219 15.38 -3.69 -8.70
CA THR A 219 16.31 -4.80 -8.50
C THR A 219 16.86 -5.43 -9.79
N ASP A 220 16.29 -5.08 -10.94
CA ASP A 220 16.83 -5.44 -12.27
C ASP A 220 18.01 -4.56 -12.72
N PHE A 221 18.26 -3.45 -12.05
CA PHE A 221 19.32 -2.50 -12.37
C PHE A 221 20.45 -2.55 -11.33
N PRO A 222 21.30 -3.60 -11.33
CA PRO A 222 22.33 -3.78 -10.30
C PRO A 222 23.35 -2.63 -10.26
N GLU A 223 23.54 -1.92 -11.38
CA GLU A 223 24.42 -0.76 -11.48
C GLU A 223 23.91 0.44 -10.64
N SER A 224 22.59 0.57 -10.49
CA SER A 224 22.00 1.64 -9.67
C SER A 224 22.13 1.35 -8.17
N LEU A 225 22.18 0.08 -7.78
CA LEU A 225 22.22 -0.38 -6.39
C LEU A 225 23.66 -0.38 -5.81
N SER A 226 24.42 0.68 -6.09
CA SER A 226 25.82 0.77 -5.64
C SER A 226 25.97 0.76 -4.10
N GLY A 227 24.98 1.28 -3.37
CA GLY A 227 24.92 1.22 -1.92
C GLY A 227 24.77 -0.21 -1.39
N LEU A 228 23.92 -1.03 -2.04
CA LEU A 228 23.81 -2.45 -1.70
C LEU A 228 25.14 -3.17 -1.90
N LYS A 229 25.82 -2.93 -3.03
CA LYS A 229 27.15 -3.48 -3.30
C LYS A 229 28.15 -3.09 -2.23
N GLN A 230 28.16 -1.83 -1.80
CA GLN A 230 29.04 -1.33 -0.74
C GLN A 230 28.72 -1.99 0.61
N HIS A 231 27.43 -2.12 0.95
CA HIS A 231 26.98 -2.74 2.20
C HIS A 231 27.41 -4.20 2.32
N LEU A 232 27.29 -4.97 1.23
CA LEU A 232 27.61 -6.40 1.21
C LEU A 232 29.08 -6.71 0.87
N GLY A 233 29.82 -5.78 0.28
CA GLY A 233 31.14 -6.03 -0.32
C GLY A 233 31.11 -6.69 -1.71
N PHE A 234 29.94 -7.10 -2.19
CA PHE A 234 29.71 -7.70 -3.52
C PHE A 234 28.29 -7.39 -4.01
N MET A 235 28.03 -7.62 -5.32
CA MET A 235 26.68 -7.50 -5.88
C MET A 235 26.06 -8.90 -6.06
N PRO A 236 24.91 -9.21 -5.45
CA PRO A 236 24.23 -10.49 -5.68
C PRO A 236 23.86 -10.69 -7.17
N VAL A 237 24.07 -11.90 -7.67
CA VAL A 237 23.97 -12.19 -9.12
C VAL A 237 22.51 -12.13 -9.60
N THR A 238 21.59 -12.74 -8.86
CA THR A 238 20.20 -12.82 -9.30
C THR A 238 19.38 -11.64 -8.77
N ARG A 239 18.32 -11.27 -9.47
CA ARG A 239 17.34 -10.26 -9.05
C ARG A 239 16.76 -10.59 -7.67
N LEU A 240 16.34 -11.85 -7.49
CA LEU A 240 15.81 -12.31 -6.20
C LEU A 240 16.82 -12.16 -5.06
N ALA A 241 18.09 -12.51 -5.30
CA ALA A 241 19.11 -12.33 -4.28
C ALA A 241 19.36 -10.85 -3.93
N ARG A 242 19.28 -9.94 -4.89
CA ARG A 242 19.35 -8.48 -4.65
C ARG A 242 18.15 -8.01 -3.82
N PHE A 243 16.94 -8.43 -4.19
CA PHE A 243 15.72 -8.11 -3.44
C PHE A 243 15.81 -8.63 -1.99
N THR A 244 16.19 -9.89 -1.80
CA THR A 244 16.34 -10.51 -0.47
C THR A 244 17.34 -9.74 0.39
N ALA A 245 18.47 -9.38 -0.20
CA ALA A 245 19.52 -8.62 0.51
C ALA A 245 19.05 -7.20 0.86
N LEU A 246 18.35 -6.50 -0.04
CA LEU A 246 17.75 -5.20 0.25
C LEU A 246 16.75 -5.28 1.40
N ARG A 247 15.86 -6.28 1.39
CA ARG A 247 14.85 -6.43 2.44
C ARG A 247 15.51 -6.74 3.80
N ALA A 248 16.47 -7.65 3.83
CA ALA A 248 17.22 -7.96 5.04
C ALA A 248 18.01 -6.75 5.59
N TRP A 249 18.60 -5.95 4.69
CA TRP A 249 19.27 -4.71 5.08
C TRP A 249 18.29 -3.68 5.63
N LYS A 250 17.16 -3.46 4.95
CA LYS A 250 16.11 -2.53 5.42
C LYS A 250 15.58 -2.91 6.80
N ASP A 251 15.45 -4.19 7.12
CA ASP A 251 14.95 -4.65 8.42
C ASP A 251 15.87 -4.26 9.60
N GLN A 252 17.14 -4.02 9.31
CA GLN A 252 18.18 -3.62 10.28
C GLN A 252 18.59 -2.15 10.15
N PHE A 253 18.09 -1.43 9.13
CA PHE A 253 18.45 -0.05 8.85
C PHE A 253 17.81 0.92 9.85
N ARG A 254 18.63 1.79 10.47
CA ARG A 254 18.23 2.77 11.50
C ARG A 254 18.38 4.22 11.01
#